data_dfec2875927e31f777d1508cc57013aa
#
_entry.id   dfec2875927e31f777d1508cc57013aa
#
_cell.length_a   1.000
_cell.length_b   1.000
_cell.length_c   1.000
_cell.angle_alpha   90.00
_cell.angle_beta   90.00
_cell.angle_gamma   90.00
#
_symmetry.space_group_name_H-M   'P 1'
#
loop_
_entity.id
_entity.type
_entity.pdbx_description
1 polymer ?
#
loop_
_entity_poly.entity_id
_entity_poly.type
_entity_poly.pdbx_seq_one_letter_code
_entity_poly.pdbx_strand_id
1 'polypeptide(L)'
;MIDRDGQEKEYYPSHQEELVEEALKKIACDKLNGVFLNDTAGVQFTLYELDQELKRQNHAMKWPDLITSLEVCRGAGIEVIGPGSKVEVKSSIFPVVALANREEWQKNPKQVRCYVQFNPLVTHCINKLAFRQFDYVTYMGLKNHLARWLYKHLSHYYVQA
;
A
#
# COMPACT_ATOMS: atom_id res chain seq x y z
N MET A 1 -2.42 -18.73 1.30
CA MET A 1 -2.09 -18.42 -0.12
C MET A 1 -1.33 -19.63 -0.68
N ILE A 2 -1.65 -20.09 -1.86
CA ILE A 2 -0.95 -21.22 -2.50
C ILE A 2 0.31 -20.67 -3.17
N ASP A 3 1.48 -21.18 -2.76
CA ASP A 3 2.78 -20.84 -3.35
C ASP A 3 2.91 -21.42 -4.77
N ARG A 4 3.93 -20.99 -5.51
CA ARG A 4 4.24 -21.46 -6.88
C ARG A 4 4.48 -22.97 -6.97
N ASP A 5 4.84 -23.58 -5.85
CA ASP A 5 5.06 -25.02 -5.71
C ASP A 5 3.80 -25.80 -5.25
N GLY A 6 2.64 -25.13 -5.21
CA GLY A 6 1.37 -25.74 -4.81
C GLY A 6 1.23 -25.97 -3.30
N GLN A 7 2.15 -25.44 -2.49
CA GLN A 7 2.06 -25.55 -1.04
C GLN A 7 1.28 -24.36 -0.46
N GLU A 8 0.43 -24.64 0.52
CA GLU A 8 -0.29 -23.63 1.26
C GLU A 8 0.66 -22.96 2.26
N LYS A 9 0.97 -21.69 2.02
CA LYS A 9 1.77 -20.86 2.92
C LYS A 9 0.93 -19.76 3.54
N GLU A 10 1.06 -19.59 4.82
CA GLU A 10 0.51 -18.44 5.54
C GLU A 10 1.47 -17.26 5.40
N TYR A 11 0.97 -16.13 4.90
CA TYR A 11 1.69 -14.88 4.80
C TYR A 11 1.01 -13.85 5.69
N TYR A 12 1.83 -13.18 6.48
CA TYR A 12 1.40 -12.05 7.30
C TYR A 12 2.02 -10.77 6.76
N PRO A 13 1.29 -9.65 6.76
CA PRO A 13 1.87 -8.37 6.40
C PRO A 13 3.09 -8.06 7.25
N SER A 14 4.16 -7.65 6.60
CA SER A 14 5.43 -7.33 7.20
C SER A 14 5.82 -5.88 6.88
N HIS A 15 7.04 -5.50 7.21
CA HIS A 15 7.59 -4.21 6.84
C HIS A 15 7.68 -4.00 5.32
N GLN A 16 7.72 -5.06 4.52
CA GLN A 16 7.74 -4.95 3.06
C GLN A 16 6.40 -4.45 2.52
N GLU A 17 5.30 -5.01 3.01
CA GLU A 17 3.94 -4.60 2.65
C GLU A 17 3.67 -3.15 3.07
N GLU A 18 4.17 -2.73 4.23
CA GLU A 18 4.08 -1.34 4.66
C GLU A 18 4.80 -0.38 3.70
N LEU A 19 6.01 -0.74 3.24
CA LEU A 19 6.77 0.08 2.29
C LEU A 19 6.06 0.15 0.92
N VAL A 20 5.48 -0.94 0.45
CA VAL A 20 4.71 -0.99 -0.79
C VAL A 20 3.46 -0.11 -0.69
N GLU A 21 2.74 -0.18 0.43
CA GLU A 21 1.55 0.65 0.68
C GLU A 21 1.92 2.15 0.65
N GLU A 22 2.96 2.57 1.34
CA GLU A 22 3.39 3.97 1.38
C GLU A 22 3.90 4.46 0.02
N ALA A 23 4.63 3.62 -0.73
CA ALA A 23 5.07 3.96 -2.09
C ALA A 23 3.88 4.16 -3.04
N LEU A 24 2.84 3.33 -2.95
CA LEU A 24 1.62 3.49 -3.76
C LEU A 24 0.83 4.73 -3.39
N LYS A 25 0.72 5.07 -2.11
CA LYS A 25 0.12 6.34 -1.66
C LYS A 25 0.90 7.54 -2.21
N LYS A 26 2.22 7.47 -2.22
CA LYS A 26 3.09 8.50 -2.80
C LYS A 26 2.85 8.66 -4.31
N ILE A 27 2.79 7.56 -5.06
CA ILE A 27 2.50 7.57 -6.50
C ILE A 27 1.11 8.17 -6.78
N ALA A 28 0.13 7.85 -5.94
CA ALA A 28 -1.23 8.40 -6.07
C ALA A 28 -1.22 9.94 -5.95
N CYS A 29 -0.43 10.47 -5.01
CA CYS A 29 -0.36 11.91 -4.76
C CYS A 29 0.47 12.65 -5.81
N ASP A 30 1.68 12.16 -6.11
CA ASP A 30 2.66 12.92 -6.91
C ASP A 30 2.33 12.99 -8.40
N LYS A 31 1.78 11.91 -8.94
CA LYS A 31 1.56 11.78 -10.38
C LYS A 31 0.12 11.99 -10.80
N LEU A 32 -0.73 12.43 -9.89
CA LEU A 32 -2.18 12.47 -10.12
C LEU A 32 -2.74 11.11 -10.61
N ASN A 33 -2.07 10.03 -10.24
CA ASN A 33 -2.47 8.66 -10.55
C ASN A 33 -3.48 8.11 -9.54
N GLY A 34 -3.80 8.89 -8.51
CA GLY A 34 -4.91 8.61 -7.61
C GLY A 34 -6.22 8.69 -8.36
N VAL A 35 -7.06 7.70 -8.16
CA VAL A 35 -8.37 7.60 -8.81
C VAL A 35 -9.45 7.29 -7.79
N PHE A 36 -10.66 7.79 -8.05
CA PHE A 36 -11.85 7.38 -7.33
C PHE A 36 -12.70 6.53 -8.27
N LEU A 37 -12.82 5.24 -7.97
CA LEU A 37 -13.71 4.33 -8.67
C LEU A 37 -14.83 3.93 -7.73
N ASN A 38 -16.09 4.18 -8.14
CA ASN A 38 -17.27 3.96 -7.31
C ASN A 38 -17.12 4.57 -5.90
N ASP A 39 -16.69 5.83 -5.85
CA ASP A 39 -16.46 6.58 -4.61
C ASP A 39 -15.40 5.97 -3.67
N THR A 40 -14.54 5.11 -4.18
CA THR A 40 -13.46 4.51 -3.41
C THR A 40 -12.10 4.92 -3.95
N ALA A 41 -11.23 5.37 -3.06
CA ALA A 41 -9.88 5.80 -3.40
C ALA A 41 -8.99 4.62 -3.82
N GLY A 42 -8.23 4.81 -4.86
CA GLY A 42 -7.26 3.86 -5.37
C GLY A 42 -6.13 4.53 -6.14
N VAL A 43 -5.29 3.73 -6.77
CA VAL A 43 -4.17 4.21 -7.58
C VAL A 43 -3.99 3.36 -8.82
N GLN A 44 -3.76 4.02 -9.95
CA GLN A 44 -3.29 3.39 -11.18
C GLN A 44 -1.77 3.57 -11.29
N PHE A 45 -1.06 2.51 -11.56
CA PHE A 45 0.40 2.51 -11.63
C PHE A 45 0.90 1.42 -12.58
N THR A 46 2.17 1.47 -12.92
CA THR A 46 2.88 0.34 -13.53
C THR A 46 3.78 -0.32 -12.49
N LEU A 47 4.04 -1.60 -12.60
CA LEU A 47 5.02 -2.28 -11.71
C LEU A 47 6.40 -1.62 -11.79
N TYR A 48 6.74 -1.07 -12.96
CA TYR A 48 7.98 -0.31 -13.13
C TYR A 48 8.00 0.98 -12.29
N GLU A 49 6.89 1.73 -12.24
CA GLU A 49 6.80 2.96 -11.42
C GLU A 49 6.97 2.65 -9.93
N LEU A 50 6.33 1.57 -9.46
CA LEU A 50 6.45 1.13 -8.07
C LEU A 50 7.88 0.66 -7.74
N ASP A 51 8.49 -0.13 -8.61
CA ASP A 51 9.89 -0.57 -8.47
C ASP A 51 10.86 0.62 -8.42
N GLN A 52 10.67 1.62 -9.31
CA GLN A 52 11.51 2.81 -9.32
C GLN A 52 11.34 3.67 -8.06
N GLU A 53 10.12 3.80 -7.55
CA GLU A 53 9.88 4.54 -6.31
C GLU A 53 10.56 3.88 -5.12
N LEU A 54 10.40 2.56 -4.97
CA LEU A 54 11.07 1.80 -3.92
C LEU A 54 12.60 1.86 -4.02
N LYS A 55 13.16 1.75 -5.23
CA LYS A 55 14.61 1.91 -5.47
C LYS A 55 15.12 3.30 -5.10
N ARG A 56 14.37 4.34 -5.42
CA ARG A 56 14.71 5.73 -5.06
C ARG A 56 14.82 5.91 -3.54
N GLN A 57 14.02 5.17 -2.79
CA GLN A 57 14.02 5.19 -1.34
C GLN A 57 14.96 4.16 -0.70
N ASN A 58 15.81 3.49 -1.50
CA ASN A 58 16.73 2.43 -1.07
C ASN A 58 16.03 1.16 -0.52
N HIS A 59 14.81 0.88 -0.99
CA HIS A 59 14.03 -0.32 -0.65
C HIS A 59 13.78 -1.19 -1.87
N ALA A 60 14.84 -1.43 -2.68
CA ALA A 60 14.73 -2.27 -3.86
C ALA A 60 14.21 -3.67 -3.51
N MET A 61 13.22 -4.14 -4.26
CA MET A 61 12.67 -5.48 -4.17
C MET A 61 12.79 -6.18 -5.52
N LYS A 62 12.86 -7.51 -5.49
CA LYS A 62 12.71 -8.28 -6.72
C LYS A 62 11.26 -8.25 -7.17
N TRP A 63 11.02 -8.27 -8.47
CA TRP A 63 9.64 -8.23 -9.01
C TRP A 63 8.71 -9.33 -8.48
N PRO A 64 9.17 -10.59 -8.31
CA PRO A 64 8.33 -11.61 -7.68
C PRO A 64 7.92 -11.26 -6.25
N ASP A 65 8.82 -10.68 -5.46
CA ASP A 65 8.55 -10.29 -4.08
C ASP A 65 7.56 -9.12 -4.04
N LEU A 66 7.69 -8.18 -4.99
CA LEU A 66 6.77 -7.06 -5.14
C LEU A 66 5.33 -7.53 -5.42
N ILE A 67 5.17 -8.48 -6.35
CA ILE A 67 3.87 -9.08 -6.65
C ILE A 67 3.33 -9.83 -5.43
N THR A 68 4.18 -10.59 -4.75
CA THR A 68 3.81 -11.29 -3.52
C THR A 68 3.33 -10.31 -2.45
N SER A 69 4.02 -9.19 -2.24
CA SER A 69 3.59 -8.17 -1.27
C SER A 69 2.23 -7.57 -1.62
N LEU A 70 1.95 -7.32 -2.89
CA LEU A 70 0.61 -6.85 -3.32
C LEU A 70 -0.48 -7.89 -3.02
N GLU A 71 -0.21 -9.17 -3.27
CA GLU A 71 -1.15 -10.24 -2.95
C GLU A 71 -1.33 -10.47 -1.45
N VAL A 72 -0.27 -10.32 -0.66
CA VAL A 72 -0.34 -10.34 0.81
C VAL A 72 -1.24 -9.20 1.32
N CYS A 73 -1.06 -7.98 0.81
CA CYS A 73 -1.92 -6.84 1.15
C CYS A 73 -3.39 -7.08 0.78
N ARG A 74 -3.65 -7.79 -0.33
CA ARG A 74 -5.00 -8.16 -0.74
C ARG A 74 -5.61 -9.20 0.17
N GLY A 75 -4.83 -10.19 0.59
CA GLY A 75 -5.29 -11.32 1.41
C GLY A 75 -5.35 -11.04 2.91
N ALA A 76 -4.61 -10.04 3.39
CA ALA A 76 -4.53 -9.72 4.81
C ALA A 76 -5.81 -9.05 5.31
N GLY A 77 -6.60 -9.77 6.07
CA GLY A 77 -7.80 -9.24 6.72
C GLY A 77 -7.46 -8.22 7.81
N ILE A 78 -8.11 -7.07 7.76
CA ILE A 78 -8.04 -6.03 8.80
C ILE A 78 -9.42 -5.86 9.38
N GLU A 79 -9.49 -5.85 10.69
CA GLU A 79 -10.69 -5.59 11.46
C GLU A 79 -10.48 -4.34 12.32
N VAL A 80 -11.32 -3.35 12.14
CA VAL A 80 -11.24 -2.08 12.87
C VAL A 80 -12.53 -1.84 13.61
N ILE A 81 -12.41 -1.72 14.92
CA ILE A 81 -13.53 -1.44 15.82
C ILE A 81 -13.33 -0.02 16.35
N GLY A 82 -14.26 0.87 16.07
CA GLY A 82 -14.23 2.22 16.62
C GLY A 82 -14.54 2.25 18.11
N PRO A 83 -13.89 3.14 18.89
CA PRO A 83 -14.20 3.30 20.31
C PRO A 83 -15.69 3.68 20.51
N GLY A 84 -16.43 2.83 21.24
CA GLY A 84 -17.86 3.01 21.47
C GLY A 84 -18.77 2.76 20.26
N SER A 85 -18.23 2.28 19.16
CA SER A 85 -18.99 1.97 17.94
C SER A 85 -19.54 0.55 17.98
N LYS A 86 -20.78 0.40 17.48
CA LYS A 86 -21.38 -0.90 17.16
C LYS A 86 -20.99 -1.38 15.75
N VAL A 87 -20.22 -0.59 15.02
CA VAL A 87 -19.83 -0.86 13.64
C VAL A 87 -18.40 -1.37 13.60
N GLU A 88 -18.25 -2.53 13.04
CA GLU A 88 -16.99 -3.22 12.80
C GLU A 88 -16.71 -3.15 11.30
N VAL A 89 -15.54 -2.65 10.91
CA VAL A 89 -15.11 -2.65 9.50
C VAL A 89 -14.17 -3.81 9.29
N LYS A 90 -14.57 -4.76 8.45
CA LYS A 90 -13.76 -5.90 8.02
C LYS A 90 -13.37 -5.69 6.57
N SER A 91 -12.09 -5.61 6.29
CA SER A 91 -11.55 -5.36 4.95
C SER A 91 -10.13 -5.89 4.86
N SER A 92 -9.42 -5.59 3.79
CA SER A 92 -7.98 -5.84 3.66
C SER A 92 -7.23 -4.53 3.42
N ILE A 93 -5.89 -4.58 3.41
CA ILE A 93 -5.06 -3.41 3.10
C ILE A 93 -5.42 -2.90 1.70
N PHE A 94 -5.46 -3.81 0.73
CA PHE A 94 -5.91 -3.55 -0.64
C PHE A 94 -7.07 -4.47 -1.00
N PRO A 95 -8.34 -4.04 -0.83
CA PRO A 95 -9.50 -4.87 -1.16
C PRO A 95 -9.54 -5.34 -2.60
N VAL A 96 -9.00 -4.53 -3.51
CA VAL A 96 -8.87 -4.89 -4.92
C VAL A 96 -7.44 -4.67 -5.38
N VAL A 97 -6.87 -5.68 -6.01
CA VAL A 97 -5.58 -5.63 -6.71
C VAL A 97 -5.80 -6.19 -8.11
N ALA A 98 -5.69 -5.33 -9.12
CA ALA A 98 -5.77 -5.71 -10.52
C ALA A 98 -4.38 -5.59 -11.15
N LEU A 99 -3.75 -6.72 -11.37
CA LEU A 99 -2.46 -6.85 -12.03
C LEU A 99 -2.65 -7.37 -13.44
N ALA A 100 -1.87 -6.85 -14.38
CA ALA A 100 -1.77 -7.45 -15.69
C ALA A 100 -1.15 -8.85 -15.59
N ASN A 101 -1.45 -9.69 -16.58
CA ASN A 101 -0.81 -11.00 -16.63
C ASN A 101 0.71 -10.87 -16.85
N ARG A 102 1.45 -11.92 -16.49
CA ARG A 102 2.91 -11.91 -16.52
C ARG A 102 3.50 -11.62 -17.90
N GLU A 103 2.88 -12.10 -18.95
CA GLU A 103 3.36 -11.92 -20.32
C GLU A 103 3.26 -10.46 -20.78
N GLU A 104 2.18 -9.79 -20.44
CA GLU A 104 1.95 -8.39 -20.79
C GLU A 104 2.95 -7.46 -20.11
N TRP A 105 3.15 -7.58 -18.80
CA TRP A 105 4.09 -6.71 -18.12
C TRP A 105 5.57 -7.04 -18.41
N GLN A 106 5.90 -8.29 -18.78
CA GLN A 106 7.25 -8.63 -19.27
C GLN A 106 7.56 -8.00 -20.62
N LYS A 107 6.56 -7.91 -21.52
CA LYS A 107 6.74 -7.26 -22.82
C LYS A 107 6.85 -5.73 -22.71
N ASN A 108 6.00 -5.11 -21.90
CA ASN A 108 5.88 -3.65 -21.80
C ASN A 108 5.74 -3.16 -20.36
N PRO A 109 6.77 -3.33 -19.50
CA PRO A 109 6.67 -3.04 -18.06
C PRO A 109 6.36 -1.58 -17.72
N LYS A 110 6.66 -0.65 -18.66
CA LYS A 110 6.43 0.80 -18.49
C LYS A 110 5.04 1.26 -18.94
N GLN A 111 4.30 0.42 -19.66
CA GLN A 111 3.04 0.83 -20.25
C GLN A 111 1.84 0.11 -19.64
N VAL A 112 2.05 -1.10 -19.13
CA VAL A 112 0.98 -1.91 -18.59
C VAL A 112 0.52 -1.41 -17.25
N ARG A 113 -0.72 -0.91 -17.18
CA ARG A 113 -1.32 -0.35 -15.97
C ARG A 113 -1.86 -1.44 -15.07
N CYS A 114 -1.56 -1.28 -13.79
CA CYS A 114 -2.15 -2.01 -12.70
C CYS A 114 -3.03 -1.06 -11.88
N TYR A 115 -3.91 -1.62 -11.06
CA TYR A 115 -4.78 -0.85 -10.18
C TYR A 115 -4.83 -1.48 -8.80
N VAL A 116 -4.79 -0.65 -7.79
CA VAL A 116 -5.01 -1.02 -6.39
C VAL A 116 -6.08 -0.11 -5.82
N GLN A 117 -7.05 -0.70 -5.14
CA GLN A 117 -8.01 0.01 -4.32
C GLN A 117 -7.48 0.05 -2.88
N PHE A 118 -7.46 1.22 -2.28
CA PHE A 118 -7.10 1.37 -0.87
C PHE A 118 -8.25 0.92 0.04
N ASN A 119 -7.91 0.60 1.28
CA ASN A 119 -8.89 0.28 2.30
C ASN A 119 -9.98 1.36 2.38
N PRO A 120 -11.26 1.02 2.56
CA PRO A 120 -12.36 2.00 2.66
C PRO A 120 -12.13 3.08 3.73
N LEU A 121 -11.38 2.78 4.78
CA LEU A 121 -11.03 3.77 5.81
C LEU A 121 -10.15 4.88 5.25
N VAL A 122 -9.30 4.61 4.25
CA VAL A 122 -8.50 5.64 3.58
C VAL A 122 -9.42 6.62 2.85
N THR A 123 -10.40 6.11 2.11
CA THR A 123 -11.42 6.93 1.45
C THR A 123 -12.21 7.77 2.46
N HIS A 124 -12.63 7.16 3.56
CA HIS A 124 -13.35 7.86 4.64
C HIS A 124 -12.48 9.00 5.23
N CYS A 125 -11.20 8.74 5.51
CA CYS A 125 -10.28 9.73 6.04
C CYS A 125 -10.05 10.89 5.04
N ILE A 126 -9.94 10.60 3.75
CA ILE A 126 -9.81 11.62 2.71
C ILE A 126 -11.06 12.51 2.67
N ASN A 127 -12.24 11.91 2.63
CA ASN A 127 -13.52 12.63 2.57
C ASN A 127 -13.78 13.48 3.82
N LYS A 128 -13.30 13.05 4.98
CA LYS A 128 -13.41 13.80 6.25
C LYS A 128 -12.26 14.78 6.48
N LEU A 129 -11.27 14.83 5.58
CA LEU A 129 -10.01 15.55 5.76
C LEU A 129 -9.29 15.16 7.07
N ALA A 130 -9.54 13.94 7.54
CA ALA A 130 -9.00 13.38 8.77
C ALA A 130 -7.79 12.50 8.47
N PHE A 131 -6.73 13.11 7.96
CA PHE A 131 -5.48 12.42 7.64
C PHE A 131 -4.32 13.13 8.33
N ARG A 132 -3.24 12.39 8.52
CA ARG A 132 -1.98 12.91 9.04
C ARG A 132 -1.00 13.13 7.93
N GLN A 133 -0.24 14.18 8.09
CA GLN A 133 0.92 14.43 7.25
C GLN A 133 2.18 14.02 8.01
N PHE A 134 3.05 13.31 7.33
CA PHE A 134 4.40 13.03 7.79
C PHE A 134 5.37 13.15 6.61
N ASP A 135 6.62 13.42 6.91
CA ASP A 135 7.63 13.51 5.87
C ASP A 135 7.96 12.12 5.32
N TYR A 136 7.55 11.89 4.08
CA TYR A 136 7.69 10.59 3.42
C TYR A 136 9.15 10.19 3.24
N VAL A 137 10.03 11.14 2.90
CA VAL A 137 11.46 10.85 2.65
C VAL A 137 12.13 10.45 3.96
N THR A 138 11.86 11.19 5.03
CA THR A 138 12.34 10.85 6.37
C THR A 138 11.85 9.46 6.80
N TYR A 139 10.55 9.20 6.64
CA TYR A 139 9.95 7.91 6.97
C TYR A 139 10.63 6.75 6.23
N MET A 140 10.75 6.86 4.91
CA MET A 140 11.37 5.82 4.07
C MET A 140 12.87 5.68 4.33
N GLY A 141 13.54 6.74 4.78
CA GLY A 141 14.96 6.72 5.16
C GLY A 141 15.25 5.97 6.45
N LEU A 142 14.25 5.73 7.29
CA LEU A 142 14.41 4.98 8.53
C LEU A 142 14.58 3.48 8.23
N LYS A 143 15.77 2.96 8.48
CA LYS A 143 16.12 1.56 8.17
C LYS A 143 15.41 0.54 9.07
N ASN A 144 15.08 0.92 10.30
CA ASN A 144 14.50 0.04 11.30
C ASN A 144 12.98 0.15 11.28
N HIS A 145 12.30 -0.99 11.21
CA HIS A 145 10.85 -1.07 11.26
C HIS A 145 10.26 -0.41 12.53
N LEU A 146 10.85 -0.65 13.70
CA LEU A 146 10.42 -0.02 14.95
C LEU A 146 10.54 1.51 14.88
N ALA A 147 11.62 2.02 14.28
CA ALA A 147 11.81 3.47 14.10
C ALA A 147 10.72 4.07 13.20
N ARG A 148 10.34 3.39 12.10
CA ARG A 148 9.24 3.81 11.23
C ARG A 148 7.90 3.80 11.97
N TRP A 149 7.63 2.73 12.71
CA TRP A 149 6.43 2.63 13.53
C TRP A 149 6.35 3.77 14.56
N LEU A 150 7.44 4.02 15.29
CA LEU A 150 7.52 5.13 16.25
C LEU A 150 7.33 6.48 15.58
N TYR A 151 7.93 6.71 14.42
CA TYR A 151 7.79 7.95 13.66
C TYR A 151 6.33 8.23 13.30
N LYS A 152 5.63 7.23 12.76
CA LYS A 152 4.19 7.33 12.49
C LYS A 152 3.37 7.54 13.76
N HIS A 153 3.70 6.83 14.82
CA HIS A 153 2.99 6.93 16.09
C HIS A 153 3.17 8.31 16.72
N LEU A 154 4.39 8.81 16.78
CA LEU A 154 4.70 10.14 17.32
C LEU A 154 4.08 11.26 16.48
N SER A 155 4.06 11.15 15.16
CA SER A 155 3.39 12.12 14.28
C SER A 155 1.90 12.30 14.61
N HIS A 156 1.31 11.37 15.36
CA HIS A 156 -0.06 11.46 15.84
C HIS A 156 -0.24 12.50 16.94
N TYR A 157 0.76 12.66 17.77
CA TYR A 157 0.70 13.54 18.94
C TYR A 157 1.22 14.94 18.66
N TYR A 158 1.99 15.11 17.60
CA TYR A 158 2.40 16.44 17.15
C TYR A 158 1.29 17.03 16.26
N VAL A 159 0.36 17.70 16.87
CA VAL A 159 -0.48 18.67 16.17
C VAL A 159 0.45 19.79 15.79
N GLN A 160 0.65 20.04 14.50
CA GLN A 160 1.36 21.24 14.07
C GLN A 160 0.56 22.43 14.58
N ALA A 161 1.19 23.14 15.51
CA ALA A 161 0.68 24.41 15.98
C ALA A 161 0.80 25.48 14.88
#